data_11f949cb1330f18498e4ccffcda39a38
#
_entry.id   11f949cb1330f18498e4ccffcda39a38
#
_cell.length_a   1.000
_cell.length_b   1.000
_cell.length_c   1.000
_cell.angle_alpha   90.00
_cell.angle_beta   90.00
_cell.angle_gamma   90.00
#
_symmetry.space_group_name_H-M   'P 1'
#
loop_
_entity.id
_entity.type
_entity.pdbx_description
1 polymer ?
#
loop_
_entity_poly.entity_id
_entity_poly.type
_entity_poly.pdbx_seq_one_letter_code
_entity_poly.pdbx_strand_id
1 'polypeptide(L)'
;RYLRVRTDDPRRAMHLVQTTEGTDYLRDEAGGWWRMYDFIENSICLQAAETDEDFYQSAVAFGEFQRELSEFPAHTLHETIAKFHDTRNRYVQFREALNADPLGRAASVQTEIEFALAREKDAGELMRLLEAGELPLRVTHNDTKLNNVLLDRETRKPLCVIDLDTVMPGLAAFDFGDSIRFGASTAAEDETDLGKVEMSLELFETYARGFLEACGSALSPLEK
;
A
#
# COMPACT_ATOMS: atom_id res chain seq x y z
N ARG A 1 -13.04 -12.68 -4.65
CA ARG A 1 -13.49 -14.11 -4.59
C ARG A 1 -12.45 -15.01 -3.93
N TYR A 2 -11.16 -14.88 -4.25
CA TYR A 2 -10.08 -15.74 -3.71
C TYR A 2 -10.03 -15.71 -2.17
N LEU A 3 -10.04 -14.55 -1.53
CA LEU A 3 -10.02 -14.41 -0.07
C LEU A 3 -11.33 -14.95 0.57
N ARG A 4 -12.48 -14.67 -0.02
CA ARG A 4 -13.79 -15.08 0.54
C ARG A 4 -13.96 -16.57 0.78
N VAL A 5 -13.35 -17.40 -0.04
CA VAL A 5 -13.45 -18.88 0.12
C VAL A 5 -12.44 -19.42 1.13
N ARG A 6 -11.62 -18.56 1.71
CA ARG A 6 -10.54 -18.88 2.66
C ARG A 6 -10.78 -18.32 4.06
N THR A 7 -11.88 -17.63 4.27
CA THR A 7 -12.26 -17.10 5.60
C THR A 7 -13.63 -17.58 6.00
N ASP A 8 -13.79 -17.88 7.29
CA ASP A 8 -15.07 -18.25 7.90
C ASP A 8 -15.89 -17.00 8.31
N ASP A 9 -15.25 -15.85 8.52
CA ASP A 9 -15.92 -14.58 8.79
C ASP A 9 -16.13 -13.81 7.48
N PRO A 10 -17.39 -13.63 7.02
CA PRO A 10 -17.68 -12.93 5.76
C PRO A 10 -17.24 -11.46 5.77
N ARG A 11 -17.00 -10.87 6.94
CA ARG A 11 -16.51 -9.50 7.08
C ARG A 11 -15.03 -9.33 6.75
N ARG A 12 -14.27 -10.44 6.64
CA ARG A 12 -12.83 -10.39 6.36
C ARG A 12 -12.47 -10.20 4.90
N ALA A 13 -13.44 -10.14 4.02
CA ALA A 13 -13.20 -9.90 2.60
C ALA A 13 -14.34 -9.10 1.97
N MET A 14 -13.99 -8.08 1.21
CA MET A 14 -14.96 -7.29 0.45
C MET A 14 -15.80 -8.18 -0.48
N HIS A 15 -17.10 -7.94 -0.53
CA HIS A 15 -18.02 -8.62 -1.40
C HIS A 15 -18.67 -7.65 -2.37
N LEU A 16 -18.45 -7.90 -3.67
CA LEU A 16 -19.14 -7.20 -4.75
C LEU A 16 -20.60 -7.69 -4.87
N VAL A 17 -21.53 -6.75 -4.83
CA VAL A 17 -22.93 -7.01 -5.12
C VAL A 17 -23.10 -7.02 -6.64
N GLN A 18 -23.54 -8.15 -7.18
CA GLN A 18 -23.77 -8.28 -8.62
C GLN A 18 -24.99 -7.49 -9.06
N THR A 19 -24.97 -6.99 -10.28
CA THR A 19 -26.16 -6.41 -10.94
C THR A 19 -27.23 -7.48 -11.16
N THR A 20 -28.43 -7.06 -11.51
CA THR A 20 -29.52 -7.98 -11.89
C THR A 20 -29.20 -8.85 -13.12
N GLU A 21 -28.20 -8.45 -13.90
CA GLU A 21 -27.69 -9.18 -15.07
C GLU A 21 -26.50 -10.09 -14.72
N GLY A 22 -26.09 -10.13 -13.43
CA GLY A 22 -25.00 -10.98 -12.95
C GLY A 22 -23.59 -10.44 -13.24
N THR A 23 -23.46 -9.14 -13.56
CA THR A 23 -22.16 -8.47 -13.73
C THR A 23 -21.67 -7.85 -12.43
N ASP A 24 -20.33 -7.69 -12.29
CA ASP A 24 -19.70 -7.14 -11.09
C ASP A 24 -19.66 -5.59 -11.12
N TYR A 25 -20.18 -4.94 -12.17
CA TYR A 25 -20.24 -3.49 -12.34
C TYR A 25 -21.40 -3.09 -13.25
N LEU A 26 -21.80 -1.83 -13.15
CA LEU A 26 -22.79 -1.18 -14.02
C LEU A 26 -22.12 -0.04 -14.77
N ARG A 27 -22.40 0.11 -16.07
CA ARG A 27 -22.10 1.32 -16.82
C ARG A 27 -23.41 2.07 -17.05
N ASP A 28 -23.50 3.32 -16.58
CA ASP A 28 -24.68 4.15 -16.78
C ASP A 28 -24.74 4.78 -18.19
N GLU A 29 -25.86 5.42 -18.50
CA GLU A 29 -26.09 6.08 -19.79
C GLU A 29 -25.15 7.27 -20.03
N ALA A 30 -24.62 7.88 -18.98
CA ALA A 30 -23.62 8.97 -19.05
C ALA A 30 -22.19 8.46 -19.23
N GLY A 31 -21.99 7.13 -19.24
CA GLY A 31 -20.70 6.47 -19.37
C GLY A 31 -19.95 6.28 -18.05
N GLY A 32 -20.58 6.57 -16.92
CA GLY A 32 -20.05 6.33 -15.57
C GLY A 32 -19.99 4.84 -15.25
N TRP A 33 -18.97 4.45 -14.49
CA TRP A 33 -18.77 3.07 -14.03
C TRP A 33 -19.06 2.98 -12.54
N TRP A 34 -19.92 2.03 -12.15
CA TRP A 34 -20.39 1.86 -10.79
C TRP A 34 -20.17 0.44 -10.33
N ARG A 35 -19.78 0.28 -9.08
CA ARG A 35 -19.73 -1.00 -8.38
C ARG A 35 -20.27 -0.82 -6.96
N MET A 36 -20.82 -1.87 -6.39
CA MET A 36 -21.38 -1.85 -5.05
C MET A 36 -20.76 -2.98 -4.23
N TYR A 37 -20.49 -2.68 -2.97
CA TYR A 37 -20.01 -3.64 -2.00
C TYR A 37 -21.00 -3.78 -0.84
N ASP A 38 -21.06 -4.97 -0.25
CA ASP A 38 -21.75 -5.14 1.02
C ASP A 38 -21.05 -4.27 2.07
N PHE A 39 -21.86 -3.59 2.89
CA PHE A 39 -21.32 -2.82 4.01
C PHE A 39 -20.86 -3.77 5.13
N ILE A 40 -19.65 -3.55 5.63
CA ILE A 40 -19.08 -4.36 6.72
C ILE A 40 -19.48 -3.74 8.05
N GLU A 41 -20.47 -4.35 8.69
CA GLU A 41 -21.02 -3.87 9.96
C GLU A 41 -20.04 -4.05 11.14
N ASN A 42 -20.25 -3.26 12.20
CA ASN A 42 -19.44 -3.25 13.41
C ASN A 42 -17.94 -3.02 13.14
N SER A 43 -17.63 -2.29 12.08
CA SER A 43 -16.29 -1.87 11.75
C SER A 43 -16.06 -0.39 12.06
N ILE A 44 -14.79 -0.02 12.19
CA ILE A 44 -14.29 1.36 12.21
C ILE A 44 -13.16 1.50 11.20
N CYS A 45 -13.06 2.69 10.63
CA CYS A 45 -11.97 3.10 9.76
C CYS A 45 -11.30 4.32 10.40
N LEU A 46 -9.99 4.24 10.66
CA LEU A 46 -9.23 5.31 11.30
C LEU A 46 -8.50 6.12 10.24
N GLN A 47 -8.58 7.45 10.31
CA GLN A 47 -7.82 8.34 9.42
C GLN A 47 -6.35 8.47 9.86
N ALA A 48 -6.09 8.35 11.15
CA ALA A 48 -4.77 8.30 11.75
C ALA A 48 -4.80 7.34 12.94
N ALA A 49 -3.65 6.79 13.32
CA ALA A 49 -3.54 5.98 14.52
C ALA A 49 -3.79 6.85 15.76
N GLU A 50 -4.70 6.41 16.62
CA GLU A 50 -4.97 7.05 17.89
C GLU A 50 -4.02 6.53 18.98
N THR A 51 -3.50 5.30 18.76
CA THR A 51 -2.56 4.61 19.64
C THR A 51 -1.54 3.82 18.80
N ASP A 52 -0.38 3.48 19.38
CA ASP A 52 0.61 2.60 18.74
C ASP A 52 0.01 1.23 18.39
N GLU A 53 -0.95 0.76 19.20
CA GLU A 53 -1.66 -0.49 18.95
C GLU A 53 -2.48 -0.43 17.65
N ASP A 54 -3.10 0.70 17.32
CA ASP A 54 -3.84 0.85 16.06
C ASP A 54 -2.91 0.72 14.84
N PHE A 55 -1.71 1.27 14.95
CA PHE A 55 -0.72 1.15 13.89
C PHE A 55 -0.15 -0.26 13.80
N TYR A 56 0.06 -0.92 14.95
CA TYR A 56 0.39 -2.36 15.01
C TYR A 56 -0.70 -3.21 14.34
N GLN A 57 -1.97 -2.95 14.64
CA GLN A 57 -3.09 -3.70 14.05
C GLN A 57 -3.23 -3.45 12.54
N SER A 58 -2.90 -2.26 12.06
CA SER A 58 -2.79 -1.99 10.61
C SER A 58 -1.68 -2.84 9.97
N ALA A 59 -0.53 -2.94 10.63
CA ALA A 59 0.57 -3.79 10.17
C ALA A 59 0.18 -5.26 10.11
N VAL A 60 -0.55 -5.74 11.12
CA VAL A 60 -1.10 -7.10 11.14
C VAL A 60 -2.05 -7.31 9.96
N ALA A 61 -2.94 -6.35 9.67
CA ALA A 61 -3.87 -6.44 8.53
C ALA A 61 -3.15 -6.64 7.19
N PHE A 62 -2.16 -5.81 6.90
CA PHE A 62 -1.41 -5.90 5.64
C PHE A 62 -0.46 -7.11 5.61
N GLY A 63 0.09 -7.51 6.76
CA GLY A 63 0.86 -8.75 6.87
C GLY A 63 0.01 -10.00 6.62
N GLU A 64 -1.21 -10.05 7.16
CA GLU A 64 -2.18 -11.11 6.87
C GLU A 64 -2.59 -11.11 5.39
N PHE A 65 -2.83 -9.95 4.81
CA PHE A 65 -3.13 -9.79 3.38
C PHE A 65 -2.02 -10.39 2.51
N GLN A 66 -0.75 -10.10 2.80
CA GLN A 66 0.40 -10.69 2.10
C GLN A 66 0.45 -12.21 2.27
N ARG A 67 0.22 -12.72 3.48
CA ARG A 67 0.21 -14.17 3.78
C ARG A 67 -0.92 -14.89 3.06
N GLU A 68 -2.14 -14.37 3.13
CA GLU A 68 -3.32 -14.99 2.57
C GLU A 68 -3.30 -15.02 1.04
N LEU A 69 -2.59 -14.07 0.41
CA LEU A 69 -2.42 -13.99 -1.04
C LEU A 69 -1.08 -14.57 -1.53
N SER A 70 -0.26 -15.15 -0.65
CA SER A 70 1.07 -15.65 -1.01
C SER A 70 1.08 -16.71 -2.11
N GLU A 71 0.01 -17.52 -2.20
CA GLU A 71 -0.18 -18.54 -3.23
C GLU A 71 -0.99 -18.06 -4.44
N PHE A 72 -1.47 -16.81 -4.42
CA PHE A 72 -2.21 -16.28 -5.56
C PHE A 72 -1.22 -16.00 -6.72
N PRO A 73 -1.53 -16.40 -7.94
CA PRO A 73 -0.65 -16.17 -9.10
C PRO A 73 -0.64 -14.68 -9.48
N ALA A 74 0.21 -13.89 -8.82
CA ALA A 74 0.26 -12.43 -8.94
C ALA A 74 0.35 -11.94 -10.39
N HIS A 75 1.08 -12.68 -11.26
CA HIS A 75 1.24 -12.36 -12.68
C HIS A 75 -0.09 -12.36 -13.48
N THR A 76 -1.19 -12.87 -12.91
CA THR A 76 -2.52 -12.86 -13.54
C THR A 76 -3.29 -11.57 -13.28
N LEU A 77 -2.82 -10.73 -12.35
CA LEU A 77 -3.40 -9.42 -12.11
C LEU A 77 -2.99 -8.42 -13.18
N HIS A 78 -3.86 -7.45 -13.41
CA HIS A 78 -3.57 -6.34 -14.31
C HIS A 78 -2.78 -5.25 -13.58
N GLU A 79 -1.78 -4.71 -14.25
CA GLU A 79 -1.10 -3.49 -13.80
C GLU A 79 -1.98 -2.29 -14.15
N THR A 80 -2.85 -1.87 -13.21
CA THR A 80 -3.81 -0.79 -13.43
C THR A 80 -3.16 0.58 -13.50
N ILE A 81 -2.02 0.76 -12.82
CA ILE A 81 -1.17 1.96 -12.87
C ILE A 81 0.24 1.51 -13.23
N ALA A 82 0.61 1.70 -14.49
CA ALA A 82 1.89 1.23 -15.01
C ALA A 82 3.07 1.81 -14.22
N LYS A 83 3.98 0.93 -13.78
CA LYS A 83 5.21 1.28 -13.05
C LYS A 83 4.96 2.09 -11.77
N PHE A 84 3.87 1.83 -11.05
CA PHE A 84 3.41 2.65 -9.92
C PHE A 84 4.48 2.84 -8.85
N HIS A 85 5.13 1.76 -8.40
CA HIS A 85 6.23 1.80 -7.42
C HIS A 85 7.61 1.52 -8.02
N ASP A 86 7.76 1.58 -9.34
CA ASP A 86 9.08 1.53 -9.97
C ASP A 86 9.84 2.84 -9.73
N THR A 87 10.63 2.87 -8.67
CA THR A 87 11.42 4.04 -8.27
C THR A 87 12.46 4.45 -9.31
N ARG A 88 13.01 3.53 -10.11
CA ARG A 88 13.89 3.89 -11.22
C ARG A 88 13.15 4.71 -12.29
N ASN A 89 11.91 4.29 -12.63
CA ASN A 89 11.08 5.05 -13.55
C ASN A 89 10.70 6.42 -12.97
N ARG A 90 10.51 6.53 -11.64
CA ARG A 90 10.30 7.83 -10.97
C ARG A 90 11.51 8.74 -11.11
N TYR A 91 12.73 8.23 -11.04
CA TYR A 91 13.93 9.04 -11.29
C TYR A 91 14.06 9.49 -12.75
N VAL A 92 13.65 8.68 -13.73
CA VAL A 92 13.56 9.12 -15.13
C VAL A 92 12.61 10.31 -15.25
N GLN A 93 11.39 10.18 -14.73
CA GLN A 93 10.40 11.26 -14.73
C GLN A 93 10.88 12.51 -13.99
N PHE A 94 11.57 12.31 -12.84
CA PHE A 94 12.15 13.40 -12.06
C PHE A 94 13.21 14.19 -12.86
N ARG A 95 14.12 13.50 -13.54
CA ARG A 95 15.13 14.14 -14.40
C ARG A 95 14.50 14.88 -15.58
N GLU A 96 13.47 14.30 -16.20
CA GLU A 96 12.71 14.97 -17.27
C GLU A 96 12.05 16.26 -16.75
N ALA A 97 11.42 16.20 -15.57
CA ALA A 97 10.80 17.36 -14.93
C ALA A 97 11.82 18.46 -14.58
N LEU A 98 12.99 18.07 -14.06
CA LEU A 98 14.08 19.02 -13.78
C LEU A 98 14.61 19.71 -15.04
N ASN A 99 14.81 18.93 -16.12
CA ASN A 99 15.27 19.49 -17.38
C ASN A 99 14.27 20.43 -18.02
N ALA A 100 12.98 20.14 -17.88
CA ALA A 100 11.91 20.95 -18.45
C ALA A 100 11.69 22.24 -17.64
N ASP A 101 11.71 22.15 -16.32
CA ASP A 101 11.48 23.22 -15.33
C ASP A 101 10.60 24.40 -15.84
N PRO A 102 9.36 24.12 -16.31
CA PRO A 102 8.55 25.10 -17.07
C PRO A 102 8.18 26.33 -16.25
N LEU A 103 8.29 26.27 -14.92
CA LEU A 103 7.98 27.36 -14.01
C LEU A 103 9.21 27.93 -13.29
N GLY A 104 10.42 27.46 -13.61
CA GLY A 104 11.68 27.92 -13.01
C GLY A 104 11.78 27.66 -11.50
N ARG A 105 11.13 26.61 -10.99
CA ARG A 105 11.06 26.30 -9.55
C ARG A 105 12.23 25.46 -9.05
N ALA A 106 12.97 24.79 -9.91
CA ALA A 106 14.07 23.89 -9.54
C ALA A 106 15.13 24.62 -8.67
N ALA A 107 15.42 25.87 -8.98
CA ALA A 107 16.39 26.65 -8.21
C ALA A 107 15.98 26.88 -6.74
N SER A 108 14.69 26.87 -6.41
CA SER A 108 14.21 27.10 -5.05
C SER A 108 14.20 25.84 -4.18
N VAL A 109 14.42 24.66 -4.76
CA VAL A 109 14.41 23.34 -4.07
C VAL A 109 15.66 22.53 -4.40
N GLN A 110 16.80 23.22 -4.53
CA GLN A 110 18.07 22.60 -4.94
C GLN A 110 18.56 21.55 -3.92
N THR A 111 18.37 21.82 -2.63
CA THR A 111 18.76 20.91 -1.55
C THR A 111 18.00 19.59 -1.63
N GLU A 112 16.70 19.64 -1.90
CA GLU A 112 15.84 18.46 -2.04
C GLU A 112 16.18 17.68 -3.32
N ILE A 113 16.51 18.38 -4.40
CA ILE A 113 16.98 17.78 -5.64
C ILE A 113 18.27 16.99 -5.41
N GLU A 114 19.27 17.63 -4.78
CA GLU A 114 20.55 16.98 -4.47
C GLU A 114 20.38 15.78 -3.53
N PHE A 115 19.52 15.92 -2.52
CA PHE A 115 19.17 14.82 -1.61
C PHE A 115 18.57 13.63 -2.37
N ALA A 116 17.62 13.86 -3.27
CA ALA A 116 17.01 12.81 -4.08
C ALA A 116 18.05 12.16 -5.00
N LEU A 117 18.81 12.94 -5.78
CA LEU A 117 19.78 12.42 -6.73
C LEU A 117 20.89 11.57 -6.07
N ALA A 118 21.32 11.94 -4.86
CA ALA A 118 22.30 11.17 -4.10
C ALA A 118 21.82 9.76 -3.70
N ARG A 119 20.50 9.51 -3.72
CA ARG A 119 19.88 8.23 -3.34
C ARG A 119 19.35 7.40 -4.51
N GLU A 120 19.55 7.86 -5.74
CA GLU A 120 19.05 7.19 -6.95
C GLU A 120 19.50 5.72 -7.04
N LYS A 121 20.74 5.44 -6.66
CA LYS A 121 21.28 4.07 -6.69
C LYS A 121 20.54 3.16 -5.71
N ASP A 122 20.29 3.62 -4.50
CA ASP A 122 19.62 2.84 -3.45
C ASP A 122 18.15 2.60 -3.81
N ALA A 123 17.49 3.61 -4.38
CA ALA A 123 16.11 3.53 -4.84
C ALA A 123 15.89 2.50 -5.97
N GLY A 124 16.92 2.14 -6.71
CA GLY A 124 16.87 1.15 -7.79
C GLY A 124 17.01 -0.31 -7.36
N GLU A 125 17.39 -0.57 -6.11
CA GLU A 125 17.82 -1.91 -5.67
C GLU A 125 16.69 -2.95 -5.69
N LEU A 126 15.50 -2.62 -5.21
CA LEU A 126 14.36 -3.55 -5.22
C LEU A 126 14.01 -4.01 -6.64
N MET A 127 14.00 -3.09 -7.60
CA MET A 127 13.72 -3.43 -9.00
C MET A 127 14.85 -4.27 -9.62
N ARG A 128 16.11 -4.02 -9.23
CA ARG A 128 17.24 -4.85 -9.63
C ARG A 128 17.09 -6.29 -9.14
N LEU A 129 16.70 -6.48 -7.87
CA LEU A 129 16.52 -7.80 -7.29
C LEU A 129 15.34 -8.55 -7.92
N LEU A 130 14.25 -7.84 -8.25
CA LEU A 130 13.13 -8.43 -8.98
C LEU A 130 13.56 -8.91 -10.37
N GLU A 131 14.28 -8.09 -11.13
CA GLU A 131 14.78 -8.45 -12.49
C GLU A 131 15.79 -9.59 -12.46
N ALA A 132 16.60 -9.68 -11.39
CA ALA A 132 17.51 -10.80 -11.17
C ALA A 132 16.80 -12.09 -10.76
N GLY A 133 15.48 -12.04 -10.47
CA GLY A 133 14.72 -13.18 -9.97
C GLY A 133 15.04 -13.56 -8.51
N GLU A 134 15.69 -12.65 -7.79
CA GLU A 134 16.04 -12.85 -6.36
C GLU A 134 14.87 -12.55 -5.43
N LEU A 135 14.00 -11.59 -5.80
CA LEU A 135 12.73 -11.30 -5.12
C LEU A 135 11.55 -11.81 -5.92
N PRO A 136 10.56 -12.45 -5.26
CA PRO A 136 9.37 -12.95 -5.93
C PRO A 136 8.38 -11.82 -6.21
N LEU A 137 7.64 -11.93 -7.32
CA LEU A 137 6.48 -11.10 -7.58
C LEU A 137 5.31 -11.56 -6.71
N ARG A 138 4.69 -10.64 -5.98
CA ARG A 138 3.56 -10.89 -5.08
C ARG A 138 2.35 -10.07 -5.48
N VAL A 139 1.22 -10.38 -4.86
CA VAL A 139 0.06 -9.47 -4.85
C VAL A 139 0.35 -8.38 -3.84
N THR A 140 0.34 -7.13 -4.26
CA THR A 140 0.56 -5.97 -3.40
C THR A 140 -0.66 -5.05 -3.42
N HIS A 141 -0.94 -4.42 -2.30
CA HIS A 141 -2.03 -3.45 -2.18
C HIS A 141 -1.65 -2.10 -2.81
N ASN A 142 -0.40 -1.67 -2.60
CA ASN A 142 0.22 -0.45 -3.14
C ASN A 142 -0.34 0.89 -2.63
N ASP A 143 -1.31 0.87 -1.71
CA ASP A 143 -1.81 2.05 -0.99
C ASP A 143 -2.14 1.62 0.45
N THR A 144 -1.11 1.28 1.22
CA THR A 144 -1.23 0.63 2.52
C THR A 144 -1.38 1.63 3.68
N LYS A 145 -2.27 2.58 3.49
CA LYS A 145 -2.64 3.55 4.53
C LYS A 145 -3.54 2.91 5.59
N LEU A 146 -3.46 3.41 6.81
CA LEU A 146 -4.32 2.96 7.92
C LEU A 146 -5.82 3.04 7.58
N ASN A 147 -6.24 4.07 6.84
CA ASN A 147 -7.62 4.24 6.43
C ASN A 147 -8.09 3.26 5.32
N ASN A 148 -7.20 2.39 4.84
CA ASN A 148 -7.54 1.25 3.99
C ASN A 148 -7.67 -0.07 4.77
N VAL A 149 -7.74 0.02 6.11
CA VAL A 149 -8.02 -1.10 7.00
C VAL A 149 -9.28 -0.82 7.80
N LEU A 150 -10.22 -1.76 7.76
CA LEU A 150 -11.33 -1.80 8.70
C LEU A 150 -10.90 -2.61 9.92
N LEU A 151 -11.06 -2.02 11.09
CA LEU A 151 -10.89 -2.68 12.38
C LEU A 151 -12.26 -3.04 12.97
N ASP A 152 -12.34 -4.14 13.68
CA ASP A 152 -13.52 -4.49 14.44
C ASP A 152 -13.75 -3.42 15.54
N ARG A 153 -14.96 -2.91 15.66
CA ARG A 153 -15.30 -1.77 16.51
C ARG A 153 -15.05 -2.03 18.00
N GLU A 154 -15.23 -3.27 18.43
CA GLU A 154 -15.13 -3.64 19.85
C GLU A 154 -13.71 -4.05 20.21
N THR A 155 -13.10 -4.89 19.39
CA THR A 155 -11.80 -5.48 19.68
C THR A 155 -10.62 -4.69 19.12
N ARG A 156 -10.86 -3.76 18.20
CA ARG A 156 -9.87 -2.98 17.41
C ARG A 156 -8.88 -3.87 16.62
N LYS A 157 -9.21 -5.14 16.43
CA LYS A 157 -8.40 -6.05 15.62
C LYS A 157 -8.71 -5.91 14.13
N PRO A 158 -7.77 -6.31 13.24
CA PRO A 158 -7.98 -6.27 11.81
C PRO A 158 -9.22 -7.06 11.39
N LEU A 159 -10.02 -6.44 10.54
CA LEU A 159 -11.22 -7.07 10.00
C LEU A 159 -11.13 -7.24 8.48
N CYS A 160 -10.89 -6.16 7.75
CA CYS A 160 -10.85 -6.22 6.29
C CYS A 160 -9.93 -5.14 5.72
N VAL A 161 -9.11 -5.53 4.74
CA VAL A 161 -8.39 -4.58 3.88
C VAL A 161 -9.34 -4.15 2.76
N ILE A 162 -9.47 -2.85 2.56
CA ILE A 162 -10.40 -2.23 1.61
C ILE A 162 -9.64 -1.37 0.58
N ASP A 163 -10.36 -0.76 -0.37
CA ASP A 163 -9.81 0.04 -1.45
C ASP A 163 -8.80 -0.72 -2.32
N LEU A 164 -9.29 -1.80 -2.94
CA LEU A 164 -8.47 -2.73 -3.71
C LEU A 164 -8.16 -2.26 -5.15
N ASP A 165 -8.31 -0.97 -5.47
CA ASP A 165 -8.16 -0.43 -6.83
C ASP A 165 -6.71 -0.40 -7.30
N THR A 166 -5.79 -0.34 -6.35
CA THR A 166 -4.34 -0.36 -6.59
C THR A 166 -3.72 -1.74 -6.42
N VAL A 167 -4.53 -2.77 -6.21
CA VAL A 167 -4.01 -4.16 -6.08
C VAL A 167 -3.46 -4.64 -7.41
N MET A 168 -2.14 -4.83 -7.45
CA MET A 168 -1.36 -5.17 -8.63
C MET A 168 -0.24 -6.15 -8.28
N PRO A 169 0.46 -6.74 -9.29
CA PRO A 169 1.72 -7.42 -9.05
C PRO A 169 2.78 -6.43 -8.54
N GLY A 170 3.52 -6.81 -7.48
CA GLY A 170 4.56 -5.97 -6.90
C GLY A 170 5.48 -6.73 -5.95
N LEU A 171 6.19 -6.01 -5.10
CA LEU A 171 7.04 -6.55 -4.05
C LEU A 171 6.43 -6.27 -2.68
N ALA A 172 6.52 -7.23 -1.74
CA ALA A 172 6.04 -7.03 -0.36
C ALA A 172 6.63 -5.77 0.29
N ALA A 173 7.88 -5.43 -0.07
CA ALA A 173 8.55 -4.21 0.40
C ALA A 173 7.86 -2.91 -0.07
N PHE A 174 7.07 -2.92 -1.15
CA PHE A 174 6.29 -1.74 -1.57
C PHE A 174 5.20 -1.43 -0.56
N ASP A 175 4.44 -2.45 -0.15
CA ASP A 175 3.39 -2.32 0.86
C ASP A 175 3.96 -1.89 2.21
N PHE A 176 5.06 -2.52 2.64
CA PHE A 176 5.74 -2.14 3.87
C PHE A 176 6.22 -0.69 3.84
N GLY A 177 6.91 -0.30 2.76
CA GLY A 177 7.48 1.05 2.61
C GLY A 177 6.42 2.15 2.55
N ASP A 178 5.28 1.90 1.88
CA ASP A 178 4.19 2.87 1.81
C ASP A 178 3.51 3.07 3.16
N SER A 179 3.29 1.99 3.91
CA SER A 179 2.78 2.08 5.29
C SER A 179 3.70 2.87 6.22
N ILE A 180 5.02 2.66 6.12
CA ILE A 180 6.00 3.41 6.93
C ILE A 180 6.02 4.87 6.53
N ARG A 181 6.01 5.18 5.24
CA ARG A 181 5.95 6.55 4.72
C ARG A 181 4.77 7.32 5.30
N PHE A 182 3.60 6.68 5.34
CA PHE A 182 2.37 7.30 5.82
C PHE A 182 2.28 7.31 7.36
N GLY A 183 2.46 6.16 8.01
CA GLY A 183 2.09 5.96 9.40
C GLY A 183 3.21 6.16 10.41
N ALA A 184 4.49 6.10 10.00
CA ALA A 184 5.61 6.41 10.89
C ALA A 184 6.05 7.89 10.83
N SER A 185 5.35 8.73 10.05
CA SER A 185 5.54 10.18 10.04
C SER A 185 4.90 10.80 11.29
N THR A 186 5.58 11.78 11.88
CA THR A 186 5.07 12.58 13.02
C THR A 186 4.12 13.68 12.58
N ALA A 187 3.99 13.94 11.29
CA ALA A 187 3.19 15.01 10.72
C ALA A 187 2.19 14.49 9.68
N ALA A 188 1.19 15.30 9.35
CA ALA A 188 0.26 15.03 8.28
C ALA A 188 0.98 14.93 6.92
N GLU A 189 0.40 14.20 5.97
CA GLU A 189 0.99 13.94 4.65
C GLU A 189 1.24 15.22 3.84
N ASP A 190 0.45 16.27 4.10
CA ASP A 190 0.50 17.59 3.45
C ASP A 190 1.10 18.70 4.35
N GLU A 191 1.81 18.34 5.44
CA GLU A 191 2.46 19.33 6.32
C GLU A 191 3.51 20.12 5.55
N THR A 192 3.41 21.44 5.64
CA THR A 192 4.31 22.38 4.95
C THR A 192 5.49 22.84 5.81
N ASP A 193 5.38 22.69 7.13
CA ASP A 193 6.47 22.99 8.06
C ASP A 193 7.36 21.77 8.24
N LEU A 194 8.44 21.72 7.45
CA LEU A 194 9.40 20.60 7.47
C LEU A 194 10.04 20.36 8.85
N GLY A 195 10.04 21.35 9.74
CA GLY A 195 10.52 21.19 11.12
C GLY A 195 9.66 20.29 11.99
N LYS A 196 8.43 19.96 11.54
CA LYS A 196 7.51 19.04 12.20
C LYS A 196 7.52 17.63 11.60
N VAL A 197 8.15 17.48 10.44
CA VAL A 197 8.14 16.21 9.70
C VAL A 197 9.35 15.39 10.14
N GLU A 198 9.09 14.39 10.96
CA GLU A 198 10.12 13.46 11.43
C GLU A 198 9.60 12.02 11.26
N MET A 199 10.52 11.07 11.23
CA MET A 199 10.20 9.65 11.25
C MET A 199 10.32 9.14 12.70
N SER A 200 9.24 8.56 13.22
CA SER A 200 9.26 7.87 14.51
C SER A 200 9.83 6.47 14.36
N LEU A 201 10.99 6.21 14.97
CA LEU A 201 11.57 4.87 15.02
C LEU A 201 10.73 3.89 15.86
N GLU A 202 10.02 4.38 16.87
CA GLU A 202 9.11 3.58 17.69
C GLU A 202 7.91 3.07 16.87
N LEU A 203 7.30 3.93 16.07
CA LEU A 203 6.23 3.55 15.15
C LEU A 203 6.75 2.61 14.04
N PHE A 204 7.94 2.87 13.50
CA PHE A 204 8.60 1.96 12.56
C PHE A 204 8.76 0.56 13.15
N GLU A 205 9.32 0.45 14.37
CA GLU A 205 9.52 -0.83 15.05
C GLU A 205 8.17 -1.53 15.33
N THR A 206 7.18 -0.76 15.77
CA THR A 206 5.83 -1.26 16.04
C THR A 206 5.20 -1.85 14.78
N TYR A 207 5.28 -1.14 13.66
CA TYR A 207 4.76 -1.62 12.38
C TYR A 207 5.54 -2.83 11.87
N ALA A 208 6.88 -2.76 11.88
CA ALA A 208 7.74 -3.85 11.42
C ALA A 208 7.45 -5.15 12.18
N ARG A 209 7.28 -5.08 13.50
CA ARG A 209 6.91 -6.22 14.33
C ARG A 209 5.56 -6.82 13.90
N GLY A 210 4.49 -6.00 13.81
CA GLY A 210 3.16 -6.48 13.44
C GLY A 210 3.14 -7.10 12.04
N PHE A 211 3.76 -6.45 11.07
CA PHE A 211 3.82 -6.92 9.68
C PHE A 211 4.58 -8.26 9.57
N LEU A 212 5.77 -8.36 10.16
CA LEU A 212 6.59 -9.57 10.09
C LEU A 212 5.97 -10.75 10.86
N GLU A 213 5.36 -10.50 12.02
CA GLU A 213 4.63 -11.53 12.78
C GLU A 213 3.44 -12.07 11.97
N ALA A 214 2.68 -11.18 11.33
CA ALA A 214 1.51 -11.55 10.55
C ALA A 214 1.83 -12.23 9.22
N CYS A 215 2.87 -11.79 8.50
CA CYS A 215 3.37 -12.45 7.30
C CYS A 215 3.89 -13.87 7.59
N GLY A 216 4.45 -14.09 8.77
CA GLY A 216 4.99 -15.38 9.19
C GLY A 216 6.05 -15.92 8.23
N SER A 217 5.84 -17.15 7.76
CA SER A 217 6.73 -17.83 6.81
C SER A 217 6.46 -17.49 5.33
N ALA A 218 5.49 -16.63 5.03
CA ALA A 218 5.15 -16.29 3.65
C ALA A 218 6.26 -15.47 2.97
N LEU A 219 7.04 -14.69 3.73
CA LEU A 219 8.17 -13.93 3.21
C LEU A 219 9.46 -14.75 3.26
N SER A 220 10.26 -14.65 2.21
CA SER A 220 11.61 -15.22 2.15
C SER A 220 12.56 -14.44 3.10
N PRO A 221 13.75 -15.01 3.42
CA PRO A 221 14.74 -14.26 4.21
C PRO A 221 15.23 -12.97 3.58
N LEU A 222 15.24 -12.88 2.25
CA LEU A 222 15.66 -11.67 1.51
C LEU A 222 14.57 -10.57 1.52
N GLU A 223 13.31 -10.92 1.73
CA GLU A 223 12.20 -9.97 1.83
C GLU A 223 12.06 -9.39 3.25
N LYS A 224 12.74 -9.99 4.25
CA LYS A 224 12.79 -9.54 5.65
C LYS A 224 14.02 -8.70 5.93
#